data_c122518401271ca348ef11e21d65dae9
#
_entry.id   c122518401271ca348ef11e21d65dae9
#
_cell.length_a   1.000
_cell.length_b   1.000
_cell.length_c   1.000
_cell.angle_alpha   90.00
_cell.angle_beta   90.00
_cell.angle_gamma   90.00
#
_symmetry.space_group_name_H-M   'P 1'
#
loop_
_entity.id
_entity.type
_entity.pdbx_description
1 polymer ?
#
loop_
_entity_poly.entity_id
_entity_poly.type
_entity_poly.pdbx_seq_one_letter_code
_entity_poly.pdbx_strand_id
1 'polypeptide(L)'
;YDFGSGRSDPATFPVAALQAAATKVIEEQAEALTQYPGNLGHEGMRIAMAQREADREGLTIDPNHLLLTNGSMQGVTLTAEALQDNPGDTVLVEEYCYPGTLSAYRSLKYDMVGIPLDEGGMCPDAVEAALSRLAKEKRLPKFIYTISTYQNPTGFVMPKARRLKII
;
A
#
# COMPACT_ATOMS: atom_id res chain seq x y z
N TYR A 1 14.29 23.82 8.00
CA TYR A 1 14.29 22.57 7.21
C TYR A 1 12.85 22.27 6.80
N ASP A 2 12.63 21.99 5.51
CA ASP A 2 11.32 21.60 4.99
C ASP A 2 11.26 20.07 4.87
N PHE A 3 10.38 19.46 5.64
CA PHE A 3 10.10 18.02 5.60
C PHE A 3 8.79 17.69 4.85
N GLY A 4 8.19 18.71 4.22
CA GLY A 4 6.86 18.58 3.59
C GLY A 4 6.83 17.81 2.27
N SER A 5 7.97 17.59 1.61
CA SER A 5 8.04 16.81 0.37
C SER A 5 9.18 15.80 0.42
N GLY A 6 8.84 14.50 0.38
CA GLY A 6 9.83 13.44 0.20
C GLY A 6 10.43 13.52 -1.21
N ARG A 7 11.74 13.74 -1.31
CA ARG A 7 12.50 13.71 -2.57
C ARG A 7 13.65 12.73 -2.44
N SER A 8 13.85 11.92 -3.48
CA SER A 8 15.05 11.10 -3.58
C SER A 8 16.25 12.01 -3.86
N ASP A 9 17.43 11.61 -3.37
CA ASP A 9 18.67 12.30 -3.72
C ASP A 9 18.95 12.11 -5.23
N PRO A 10 19.01 13.19 -6.03
CA PRO A 10 19.29 13.07 -7.45
C PRO A 10 20.60 12.37 -7.78
N ALA A 11 21.60 12.42 -6.89
CA ALA A 11 22.90 11.77 -7.08
C ALA A 11 22.80 10.24 -7.03
N THR A 12 21.75 9.69 -6.42
CA THR A 12 21.53 8.24 -6.32
C THR A 12 20.66 7.70 -7.46
N PHE A 13 20.13 8.58 -8.33
CA PHE A 13 19.25 8.15 -9.41
C PHE A 13 20.03 7.39 -10.50
N PRO A 14 19.68 6.13 -10.82
CA PRO A 14 20.49 5.24 -11.64
C PRO A 14 20.28 5.48 -13.14
N VAL A 15 20.64 6.66 -13.65
CA VAL A 15 20.37 7.08 -15.03
C VAL A 15 20.89 6.06 -16.06
N ALA A 16 22.16 5.65 -15.96
CA ALA A 16 22.78 4.75 -16.93
C ALA A 16 22.10 3.36 -16.95
N ALA A 17 21.73 2.83 -15.78
CA ALA A 17 21.03 1.55 -15.68
C ALA A 17 19.62 1.62 -16.29
N LEU A 18 18.90 2.73 -16.07
CA LEU A 18 17.57 2.94 -16.66
C LEU A 18 17.63 3.12 -18.17
N GLN A 19 18.63 3.85 -18.69
CA GLN A 19 18.84 3.98 -20.13
C GLN A 19 19.11 2.62 -20.79
N ALA A 20 20.02 1.82 -20.20
CA ALA A 20 20.32 0.49 -20.71
C ALA A 20 19.09 -0.44 -20.69
N ALA A 21 18.34 -0.42 -19.58
CA ALA A 21 17.10 -1.22 -19.46
C ALA A 21 16.04 -0.79 -20.49
N ALA A 22 15.83 0.52 -20.66
CA ALA A 22 14.87 1.04 -21.63
C ALA A 22 15.26 0.65 -23.07
N THR A 23 16.53 0.79 -23.44
CA THR A 23 17.04 0.38 -24.76
C THR A 23 16.77 -1.10 -25.00
N LYS A 24 17.14 -1.94 -24.03
CA LYS A 24 16.95 -3.40 -24.14
C LYS A 24 15.49 -3.78 -24.30
N VAL A 25 14.58 -3.18 -23.54
CA VAL A 25 13.14 -3.45 -23.64
C VAL A 25 12.59 -3.03 -25.01
N ILE A 26 13.00 -1.88 -25.52
CA ILE A 26 12.57 -1.41 -26.85
C ILE A 26 13.08 -2.35 -27.96
N GLU A 27 14.32 -2.82 -27.86
CA GLU A 27 14.92 -3.73 -28.85
C GLU A 27 14.29 -5.13 -28.80
N GLU A 28 14.04 -5.68 -27.63
CA GLU A 28 13.62 -7.06 -27.44
C GLU A 28 12.08 -7.23 -27.41
N GLN A 29 11.33 -6.20 -27.05
CA GLN A 29 9.90 -6.27 -26.78
C GLN A 29 9.09 -5.18 -27.50
N ALA A 30 9.58 -4.66 -28.63
CA ALA A 30 8.91 -3.59 -29.39
C ALA A 30 7.46 -3.93 -29.72
N GLU A 31 7.16 -5.17 -30.09
CA GLU A 31 5.81 -5.63 -30.39
C GLU A 31 4.89 -5.53 -29.17
N ALA A 32 5.37 -5.95 -27.99
CA ALA A 32 4.60 -5.88 -26.74
C ALA A 32 4.25 -4.43 -26.33
N LEU A 33 5.09 -3.46 -26.71
CA LEU A 33 4.83 -2.03 -26.44
C LEU A 33 3.67 -1.47 -27.26
N THR A 34 3.27 -2.16 -28.34
CA THR A 34 2.13 -1.75 -29.18
C THR A 34 0.81 -2.41 -28.79
N GLN A 35 0.82 -3.25 -27.78
CA GLN A 35 -0.35 -4.01 -27.33
C GLN A 35 -0.76 -3.61 -25.91
N TYR A 36 -2.02 -3.86 -25.57
CA TYR A 36 -2.49 -3.75 -24.19
C TYR A 36 -1.94 -4.89 -23.34
N PRO A 37 -1.32 -4.63 -22.19
CA PRO A 37 -0.67 -5.66 -21.36
C PRO A 37 -1.67 -6.55 -20.60
N GLY A 38 -2.96 -6.45 -20.87
CA GLY A 38 -4.02 -7.12 -20.10
C GLY A 38 -4.39 -6.36 -18.81
N ASN A 39 -5.37 -6.91 -18.09
CA ASN A 39 -5.94 -6.24 -16.90
C ASN A 39 -5.00 -6.26 -15.68
N LEU A 40 -4.06 -7.20 -15.62
CA LEU A 40 -3.14 -7.35 -14.50
C LEU A 40 -1.79 -6.63 -14.70
N GLY A 41 -1.55 -6.11 -15.90
CA GLY A 41 -0.28 -5.51 -16.29
C GLY A 41 0.74 -6.54 -16.80
N HIS A 42 1.96 -6.08 -17.10
CA HIS A 42 3.01 -6.85 -17.78
C HIS A 42 3.36 -8.14 -17.04
N GLU A 43 3.19 -9.29 -17.71
CA GLU A 43 3.37 -10.62 -17.11
C GLU A 43 4.77 -10.86 -16.58
N GLY A 44 5.81 -10.52 -17.36
CA GLY A 44 7.20 -10.69 -16.92
C GLY A 44 7.52 -9.93 -15.64
N MET A 45 6.94 -8.73 -15.44
CA MET A 45 7.10 -7.98 -14.18
C MET A 45 6.39 -8.67 -13.03
N ARG A 46 5.18 -9.20 -13.24
CA ARG A 46 4.43 -9.94 -12.20
C ARG A 46 5.18 -11.22 -11.78
N ILE A 47 5.74 -11.96 -12.75
CA ILE A 47 6.57 -13.13 -12.47
C ILE A 47 7.82 -12.74 -11.66
N ALA A 48 8.54 -11.70 -12.08
CA ALA A 48 9.73 -11.23 -11.37
C ALA A 48 9.42 -10.78 -9.93
N MET A 49 8.28 -10.10 -9.72
CA MET A 49 7.85 -9.67 -8.39
C MET A 49 7.40 -10.85 -7.53
N ALA A 50 6.67 -11.83 -8.10
CA ALA A 50 6.30 -13.04 -7.38
C ALA A 50 7.54 -13.81 -6.89
N GLN A 51 8.55 -13.96 -7.75
CA GLN A 51 9.80 -14.62 -7.39
C GLN A 51 10.56 -13.84 -6.30
N ARG A 52 10.69 -12.53 -6.45
CA ARG A 52 11.35 -11.67 -5.46
C ARG A 52 10.72 -11.80 -4.07
N GLU A 53 9.38 -11.79 -3.99
CA GLU A 53 8.69 -11.91 -2.72
C GLU A 53 8.76 -13.33 -2.17
N ALA A 54 8.73 -14.36 -3.04
CA ALA A 54 8.94 -15.75 -2.64
C ALA A 54 10.32 -15.95 -2.01
N ASP A 55 11.37 -15.42 -2.64
CA ASP A 55 12.75 -15.50 -2.14
C ASP A 55 12.91 -14.76 -0.79
N ARG A 56 12.22 -13.63 -0.63
CA ARG A 56 12.30 -12.83 0.59
C ARG A 56 11.55 -13.43 1.77
N GLU A 57 10.37 -13.96 1.54
CA GLU A 57 9.43 -14.39 2.59
C GLU A 57 9.32 -15.92 2.71
N GLY A 58 9.91 -16.68 1.78
CA GLY A 58 9.77 -18.15 1.73
C GLY A 58 8.35 -18.61 1.34
N LEU A 59 7.60 -17.77 0.61
CA LEU A 59 6.22 -18.04 0.20
C LEU A 59 6.14 -18.39 -1.28
N THR A 60 5.17 -19.19 -1.66
CA THR A 60 4.81 -19.37 -3.07
C THR A 60 3.72 -18.37 -3.45
N ILE A 61 4.01 -17.51 -4.43
CA ILE A 61 3.08 -16.47 -4.91
C ILE A 61 2.75 -16.77 -6.38
N ASP A 62 1.47 -16.93 -6.68
CA ASP A 62 1.01 -17.01 -8.06
C ASP A 62 1.05 -15.63 -8.71
N PRO A 63 1.79 -15.43 -9.82
CA PRO A 63 1.83 -14.15 -10.54
C PRO A 63 0.45 -13.66 -11.02
N ASN A 64 -0.53 -14.56 -11.15
CA ASN A 64 -1.89 -14.19 -11.54
C ASN A 64 -2.71 -13.56 -10.39
N HIS A 65 -2.20 -13.61 -9.17
CA HIS A 65 -2.75 -12.88 -8.03
C HIS A 65 -2.07 -11.53 -7.80
N LEU A 66 -1.21 -11.11 -8.72
CA LEU A 66 -0.54 -9.80 -8.68
C LEU A 66 -1.14 -8.86 -9.73
N LEU A 67 -1.41 -7.64 -9.32
CA LEU A 67 -1.84 -6.54 -10.16
C LEU A 67 -0.80 -5.44 -10.12
N LEU A 68 -0.36 -4.98 -11.29
CA LEU A 68 0.51 -3.79 -11.39
C LEU A 68 -0.32 -2.53 -11.38
N THR A 69 0.11 -1.55 -10.59
CA THR A 69 -0.58 -0.26 -10.47
C THR A 69 0.35 0.90 -10.81
N ASN A 70 -0.22 2.03 -11.21
CA ASN A 70 0.52 3.28 -11.42
C ASN A 70 0.84 3.95 -10.07
N GLY A 71 1.79 3.36 -9.36
CA GLY A 71 2.16 3.77 -8.01
C GLY A 71 1.21 3.25 -6.92
N SER A 72 1.66 3.41 -5.66
CA SER A 72 0.94 2.92 -4.48
C SER A 72 -0.46 3.54 -4.31
N MET A 73 -0.64 4.79 -4.73
CA MET A 73 -1.94 5.46 -4.57
C MET A 73 -3.05 4.83 -5.41
N GLN A 74 -2.74 4.35 -6.61
CA GLN A 74 -3.74 3.60 -7.39
C GLN A 74 -4.07 2.27 -6.68
N GLY A 75 -3.07 1.56 -6.16
CA GLY A 75 -3.29 0.34 -5.40
C GLY A 75 -4.16 0.57 -4.17
N VAL A 76 -3.87 1.61 -3.38
CA VAL A 76 -4.67 2.00 -2.21
C VAL A 76 -6.12 2.30 -2.60
N THR A 77 -6.33 3.07 -3.67
CA THR A 77 -7.68 3.46 -4.11
C THR A 77 -8.46 2.25 -4.62
N LEU A 78 -7.89 1.45 -5.51
CA LEU A 78 -8.54 0.25 -6.05
C LEU A 78 -8.90 -0.76 -4.95
N THR A 79 -8.01 -0.95 -3.97
CA THR A 79 -8.29 -1.83 -2.83
C THR A 79 -9.45 -1.30 -2.00
N ALA A 80 -9.48 0.00 -1.73
CA ALA A 80 -10.56 0.61 -0.98
C ALA A 80 -11.90 0.53 -1.74
N GLU A 81 -11.90 0.81 -3.05
CA GLU A 81 -13.09 0.66 -3.89
C GLU A 81 -13.63 -0.78 -3.89
N ALA A 82 -12.73 -1.77 -4.01
CA ALA A 82 -13.10 -3.19 -4.02
C ALA A 82 -13.69 -3.68 -2.70
N LEU A 83 -13.32 -3.07 -1.57
CA LEU A 83 -13.78 -3.44 -0.23
C LEU A 83 -15.01 -2.62 0.23
N GLN A 84 -15.40 -1.60 -0.52
CA GLN A 84 -16.52 -0.75 -0.17
C GLN A 84 -17.85 -1.36 -0.64
N ASP A 85 -18.81 -1.54 0.27
CA ASP A 85 -20.17 -1.89 -0.10
C ASP A 85 -21.04 -0.63 -0.23
N ASN A 86 -20.84 0.36 0.66
CA ASN A 86 -21.65 1.57 0.71
C ASN A 86 -20.82 2.81 1.08
N PRO A 87 -21.19 4.00 0.58
CA PRO A 87 -20.67 5.25 1.14
C PRO A 87 -20.97 5.33 2.65
N GLY A 88 -19.96 5.67 3.46
CA GLY A 88 -20.05 5.67 4.91
C GLY A 88 -19.55 4.40 5.58
N ASP A 89 -19.13 3.39 4.82
CA ASP A 89 -18.43 2.24 5.38
C ASP A 89 -17.22 2.70 6.20
N THR A 90 -16.96 2.01 7.31
CA THR A 90 -15.91 2.40 8.25
C THR A 90 -14.57 1.80 7.87
N VAL A 91 -13.48 2.55 8.07
CA VAL A 91 -12.10 2.10 7.97
C VAL A 91 -11.31 2.58 9.20
N LEU A 92 -10.46 1.72 9.78
CA LEU A 92 -9.51 2.15 10.79
C LEU A 92 -8.24 2.66 10.10
N VAL A 93 -7.78 3.84 10.50
CA VAL A 93 -6.56 4.47 9.99
C VAL A 93 -5.69 4.91 11.16
N GLU A 94 -4.42 5.10 10.93
CA GLU A 94 -3.54 5.73 11.92
C GLU A 94 -3.97 7.19 12.15
N GLU A 95 -3.90 7.66 13.40
CA GLU A 95 -4.24 9.04 13.78
C GLU A 95 -3.42 10.06 12.98
N TYR A 96 -2.14 9.78 12.79
CA TYR A 96 -1.26 10.50 11.88
C TYR A 96 -0.93 9.58 10.70
N CYS A 97 -1.34 9.96 9.52
CA CYS A 97 -1.26 9.11 8.35
C CYS A 97 -0.92 9.93 7.10
N TYR A 98 -0.44 9.25 6.08
CA TYR A 98 -0.13 9.88 4.80
C TYR A 98 -1.36 10.58 4.20
N PRO A 99 -1.29 11.91 3.94
CA PRO A 99 -2.45 12.69 3.51
C PRO A 99 -3.09 12.22 2.21
N GLY A 100 -2.30 11.65 1.29
CA GLY A 100 -2.80 11.12 0.02
C GLY A 100 -3.82 10.00 0.23
N THR A 101 -3.52 9.05 1.12
CA THR A 101 -4.45 7.96 1.47
C THR A 101 -5.73 8.49 2.11
N LEU A 102 -5.60 9.41 3.07
CA LEU A 102 -6.78 10.02 3.70
C LEU A 102 -7.65 10.77 2.70
N SER A 103 -7.05 11.42 1.69
CA SER A 103 -7.79 12.09 0.62
C SER A 103 -8.54 11.10 -0.27
N ALA A 104 -7.92 9.96 -0.61
CA ALA A 104 -8.58 8.89 -1.36
C ALA A 104 -9.79 8.34 -0.61
N TYR A 105 -9.64 8.02 0.68
CA TYR A 105 -10.74 7.50 1.50
C TYR A 105 -11.86 8.53 1.70
N ARG A 106 -11.53 9.83 1.82
CA ARG A 106 -12.53 10.91 1.82
C ARG A 106 -13.32 10.98 0.53
N SER A 107 -12.64 10.87 -0.61
CA SER A 107 -13.27 10.89 -1.94
C SER A 107 -14.24 9.74 -2.11
N LEU A 108 -13.89 8.57 -1.58
CA LEU A 108 -14.75 7.38 -1.54
C LEU A 108 -15.83 7.45 -0.44
N LYS A 109 -15.84 8.52 0.36
CA LYS A 109 -16.79 8.71 1.46
C LYS A 109 -16.72 7.64 2.56
N TYR A 110 -15.54 7.11 2.82
CA TYR A 110 -15.32 6.29 4.01
C TYR A 110 -15.44 7.10 5.28
N ASP A 111 -16.02 6.49 6.31
CA ASP A 111 -15.94 6.99 7.68
C ASP A 111 -14.67 6.48 8.34
N MET A 112 -13.71 7.41 8.52
CA MET A 112 -12.39 7.09 9.02
C MET A 112 -12.32 7.21 10.54
N VAL A 113 -11.91 6.14 11.21
CA VAL A 113 -11.68 6.12 12.65
C VAL A 113 -10.17 6.09 12.91
N GLY A 114 -9.66 7.17 13.49
CA GLY A 114 -8.24 7.31 13.84
C GLY A 114 -7.86 6.45 15.04
N ILE A 115 -6.77 5.70 14.91
CA ILE A 115 -6.18 4.88 15.97
C ILE A 115 -4.88 5.53 16.43
N PRO A 116 -4.68 5.75 17.74
CA PRO A 116 -3.45 6.31 18.27
C PRO A 116 -2.19 5.53 17.90
N LEU A 117 -1.09 6.26 17.78
CA LEU A 117 0.25 5.72 17.54
C LEU A 117 1.13 5.95 18.77
N ASP A 118 2.04 5.02 19.00
CA ASP A 118 3.24 5.21 19.85
C ASP A 118 4.50 4.89 19.03
N GLU A 119 5.66 4.84 19.65
CA GLU A 119 6.95 4.54 19.01
C GLU A 119 6.99 3.17 18.29
N GLY A 120 6.07 2.27 18.62
CA GLY A 120 5.89 0.98 17.95
C GLY A 120 4.82 1.00 16.84
N GLY A 121 4.29 2.18 16.48
CA GLY A 121 3.22 2.32 15.48
C GLY A 121 1.81 2.20 16.07
N MET A 122 0.83 1.77 15.28
CA MET A 122 -0.57 1.66 15.67
C MET A 122 -0.74 0.83 16.97
N CYS A 123 -1.47 1.36 17.96
CA CYS A 123 -1.68 0.73 19.26
C CYS A 123 -2.71 -0.39 19.19
N PRO A 124 -2.35 -1.67 19.45
CA PRO A 124 -3.27 -2.79 19.36
C PRO A 124 -4.47 -2.70 20.32
N ASP A 125 -4.23 -2.25 21.54
CA ASP A 125 -5.29 -2.10 22.55
C ASP A 125 -6.33 -1.05 22.13
N ALA A 126 -5.89 -0.01 21.42
CA ALA A 126 -6.78 1.00 20.85
C ALA A 126 -7.56 0.45 19.63
N VAL A 127 -6.95 -0.43 18.84
CA VAL A 127 -7.65 -1.16 17.76
C VAL A 127 -8.77 -2.02 18.36
N GLU A 128 -8.46 -2.83 19.38
CA GLU A 128 -9.44 -3.68 20.06
C GLU A 128 -10.60 -2.87 20.67
N ALA A 129 -10.28 -1.76 21.34
CA ALA A 129 -11.28 -0.86 21.89
C ALA A 129 -12.18 -0.25 20.81
N ALA A 130 -11.59 0.18 19.67
CA ALA A 130 -12.33 0.71 18.53
C ALA A 130 -13.26 -0.37 17.92
N LEU A 131 -12.75 -1.58 17.69
CA LEU A 131 -13.54 -2.70 17.17
C LEU A 131 -14.70 -3.04 18.10
N SER A 132 -14.46 -3.11 19.41
CA SER A 132 -15.50 -3.39 20.41
C SER A 132 -16.59 -2.33 20.44
N ARG A 133 -16.24 -1.05 20.29
CA ARG A 133 -17.18 0.06 20.18
C ARG A 133 -17.98 -0.02 18.88
N LEU A 134 -17.29 -0.15 17.74
CA LEU A 134 -17.92 -0.18 16.42
C LEU A 134 -18.84 -1.39 16.22
N ALA A 135 -18.51 -2.54 16.85
CA ALA A 135 -19.39 -3.70 16.86
C ALA A 135 -20.74 -3.41 17.51
N LYS A 136 -20.74 -2.70 18.67
CA LYS A 136 -21.98 -2.27 19.35
C LYS A 136 -22.79 -1.29 18.49
N GLU A 137 -22.13 -0.45 17.72
CA GLU A 137 -22.71 0.51 16.79
C GLU A 137 -23.17 -0.15 15.46
N LYS A 138 -22.90 -1.45 15.25
CA LYS A 138 -23.11 -2.19 13.98
C LYS A 138 -22.38 -1.57 12.79
N ARG A 139 -21.18 -1.06 13.03
CA ARG A 139 -20.34 -0.34 12.07
C ARG A 139 -18.93 -0.93 12.02
N LEU A 140 -18.82 -2.26 11.92
CA LEU A 140 -17.52 -2.92 11.82
C LEU A 140 -16.73 -2.36 10.63
N PRO A 141 -15.43 -2.10 10.81
CA PRO A 141 -14.60 -1.58 9.73
C PRO A 141 -14.41 -2.61 8.62
N LYS A 142 -14.33 -2.15 7.40
CA LYS A 142 -14.02 -2.98 6.23
C LYS A 142 -12.58 -3.48 6.24
N PHE A 143 -11.66 -2.62 6.69
CA PHE A 143 -10.24 -2.94 6.81
C PHE A 143 -9.55 -1.99 7.79
N ILE A 144 -8.29 -2.31 8.06
CA ILE A 144 -7.35 -1.47 8.80
C ILE A 144 -6.26 -1.03 7.83
N TYR A 145 -6.01 0.27 7.73
CA TYR A 145 -4.88 0.82 6.99
C TYR A 145 -3.78 1.26 7.95
N THR A 146 -2.58 0.77 7.75
CA THR A 146 -1.39 1.12 8.53
C THR A 146 -0.14 1.12 7.66
N ILE A 147 0.82 1.99 7.97
CA ILE A 147 2.16 2.01 7.38
C ILE A 147 3.12 1.36 8.38
N SER A 148 3.30 0.07 8.26
CA SER A 148 4.03 -0.73 9.26
C SER A 148 5.55 -0.54 9.23
N THR A 149 6.11 0.08 8.19
CA THR A 149 7.55 0.27 8.01
C THR A 149 7.82 1.68 7.52
N TYR A 150 8.64 2.42 8.29
CA TYR A 150 8.90 3.84 8.04
C TYR A 150 7.61 4.65 7.90
N GLN A 151 6.79 4.56 8.94
CA GLN A 151 5.49 5.24 9.02
C GLN A 151 5.60 6.72 8.65
N ASN A 152 4.70 7.18 7.80
CA ASN A 152 4.65 8.58 7.39
C ASN A 152 3.52 9.30 8.14
N PRO A 153 3.83 10.32 9.02
CA PRO A 153 5.09 11.08 9.05
C PRO A 153 6.09 10.69 10.15
N THR A 154 5.84 9.70 10.99
CA THR A 154 6.61 9.49 12.23
C THR A 154 7.97 8.79 12.01
N GLY A 155 8.13 8.07 10.91
CA GLY A 155 9.32 7.25 10.66
C GLY A 155 9.38 5.94 11.46
N PHE A 156 8.40 5.64 12.28
CA PHE A 156 8.39 4.44 13.12
C PHE A 156 8.32 3.15 12.31
N VAL A 157 8.85 2.08 12.88
CA VAL A 157 8.78 0.73 12.33
C VAL A 157 8.07 -0.17 13.32
N MET A 158 6.92 -0.71 12.91
CA MET A 158 6.11 -1.58 13.75
C MET A 158 6.78 -2.95 13.94
N PRO A 159 7.12 -3.35 15.17
CA PRO A 159 7.71 -4.65 15.47
C PRO A 159 6.80 -5.81 15.05
N LYS A 160 7.39 -6.95 14.65
CA LYS A 160 6.64 -8.15 14.24
C LYS A 160 5.59 -8.58 15.26
N ALA A 161 5.95 -8.57 16.55
CA ALA A 161 5.03 -8.95 17.63
C ALA A 161 3.78 -8.06 17.67
N ARG A 162 3.92 -6.76 17.36
CA ARG A 162 2.78 -5.83 17.29
C ARG A 162 1.92 -6.07 16.04
N ARG A 163 2.55 -6.32 14.89
CA ARG A 163 1.81 -6.69 13.66
C ARG A 163 0.91 -7.90 13.88
N LEU A 164 1.44 -8.92 14.56
CA LEU A 164 0.68 -10.14 14.91
C LEU A 164 -0.46 -9.91 15.90
N LYS A 165 -0.44 -8.82 16.66
CA LYS A 165 -1.56 -8.46 17.56
C LYS A 165 -2.68 -7.71 16.86
N ILE A 166 -2.40 -7.09 15.71
CA ILE A 166 -3.38 -6.32 14.94
C ILE A 166 -4.15 -7.23 13.96
N ILE A 167 -3.54 -8.35 13.54
CA ILE A 167 -4.15 -9.36 12.66
C ILE A 167 -5.02 -10.30 13.49
#